data_492a17e686cf7e1b5db45f1ed2800995
#
_entry.id   492a17e686cf7e1b5db45f1ed2800995
#
_cell.length_a   1.000
_cell.length_b   1.000
_cell.length_c   1.000
_cell.angle_alpha   90.00
_cell.angle_beta   90.00
_cell.angle_gamma   90.00
#
_symmetry.space_group_name_H-M   'P 1'
#
loop_
_entity.id
_entity.type
_entity.pdbx_description
1 polymer ?
#
loop_
_entity_poly.entity_id
_entity_poly.type
_entity_poly.pdbx_seq_one_letter_code
_entity_poly.pdbx_strand_id
1 'polypeptide(L)'
;MTLSRFPDDPAEIREIASRADVPDLSPRYPGSFALEAWQDVTYHLTNLATWPLFPRHERHTPQHPLADYARWCVRLAGASARRRRALREQDELLREQDPFFVFPLQVEGDYQIRSHSPFATMAEAVQHVIASFACTAPERARLVVKTHPLDNGVRNWRVDVGKSARDLGVGERVSVLDGGELGELLARAAGCVTVNSTAGFEAFLAGTPVNLLASAVFDVEGVVDRQPLETFWHEPCP
;
A
#
# COMPACT_ATOMS: atom_id res chain seq x y z
N MET A 1 -33.06 5.73 -2.58
CA MET A 1 -31.96 4.81 -2.86
C MET A 1 -31.50 4.25 -1.53
N THR A 2 -31.85 3.02 -1.22
CA THR A 2 -31.34 2.31 -0.04
C THR A 2 -29.89 1.98 -0.37
N LEU A 3 -28.95 2.56 0.41
CA LEU A 3 -27.57 2.09 0.40
C LEU A 3 -27.63 0.62 0.76
N SER A 4 -27.32 -0.27 -0.18
CA SER A 4 -27.16 -1.69 0.11
C SER A 4 -26.08 -1.80 1.16
N ARG A 5 -26.44 -2.37 2.30
CA ARG A 5 -25.49 -2.64 3.36
C ARG A 5 -24.42 -3.59 2.81
N PHE A 6 -23.19 -3.32 3.08
CA PHE A 6 -22.11 -4.27 2.77
C PHE A 6 -22.44 -5.60 3.48
N PRO A 7 -22.31 -6.76 2.83
CA PRO A 7 -22.61 -8.02 3.50
C PRO A 7 -21.76 -8.18 4.75
N ASP A 8 -22.38 -8.69 5.81
CA ASP A 8 -21.67 -8.96 7.08
C ASP A 8 -21.10 -10.41 7.11
N ASP A 9 -21.42 -11.24 6.09
CA ASP A 9 -20.92 -12.62 5.98
C ASP A 9 -19.71 -12.70 5.04
N PRO A 10 -18.53 -13.11 5.52
CA PRO A 10 -17.34 -13.29 4.72
C PRO A 10 -17.50 -14.25 3.54
N ALA A 11 -18.30 -15.30 3.71
CA ALA A 11 -18.59 -16.26 2.64
C ALA A 11 -19.40 -15.60 1.52
N GLU A 12 -20.40 -14.79 1.88
CA GLU A 12 -21.19 -14.02 0.91
C GLU A 12 -20.33 -12.99 0.18
N ILE A 13 -19.39 -12.33 0.88
CA ILE A 13 -18.46 -11.38 0.26
C ILE A 13 -17.58 -12.08 -0.76
N ARG A 14 -17.01 -13.25 -0.43
CA ARG A 14 -16.20 -14.04 -1.36
C ARG A 14 -17.03 -14.55 -2.54
N GLU A 15 -18.25 -14.98 -2.30
CA GLU A 15 -19.16 -15.42 -3.36
C GLU A 15 -19.50 -14.27 -4.31
N ILE A 16 -19.85 -13.09 -3.79
CA ILE A 16 -20.12 -11.89 -4.61
C ILE A 16 -18.89 -11.51 -5.43
N ALA A 17 -17.72 -11.52 -4.82
CA ALA A 17 -16.47 -11.20 -5.52
C ALA A 17 -16.09 -12.23 -6.60
N SER A 18 -16.52 -13.50 -6.44
CA SER A 18 -16.26 -14.56 -7.41
C SER A 18 -17.30 -14.66 -8.54
N ARG A 19 -18.43 -13.97 -8.41
CA ARG A 19 -19.48 -13.99 -9.45
C ARG A 19 -18.99 -13.28 -10.72
N ALA A 20 -19.24 -13.94 -11.86
CA ALA A 20 -18.96 -13.34 -13.17
C ALA A 20 -19.76 -12.05 -13.45
N ASP A 21 -20.80 -11.78 -12.65
CA ASP A 21 -21.69 -10.63 -12.75
C ASP A 21 -21.24 -9.42 -11.94
N VAL A 22 -20.07 -9.49 -11.26
CA VAL A 22 -19.50 -8.27 -10.67
C VAL A 22 -19.35 -7.28 -11.80
N PRO A 23 -20.03 -6.12 -11.74
CA PRO A 23 -19.92 -5.13 -12.79
C PRO A 23 -18.45 -4.86 -13.03
N ASP A 24 -18.04 -4.89 -14.29
CA ASP A 24 -16.68 -4.53 -14.66
C ASP A 24 -16.33 -3.19 -13.97
N LEU A 25 -15.58 -3.28 -12.86
CA LEU A 25 -15.10 -2.13 -12.10
C LEU A 25 -13.91 -1.48 -12.79
N SER A 26 -13.55 -1.98 -14.00
CA SER A 26 -12.62 -1.25 -14.85
C SER A 26 -13.15 0.18 -15.00
N PRO A 27 -12.28 1.18 -14.89
CA PRO A 27 -12.70 2.58 -14.94
C PRO A 27 -13.55 2.77 -16.21
N ARG A 28 -14.76 3.29 -16.05
CA ARG A 28 -15.72 3.59 -17.15
C ARG A 28 -15.09 4.44 -18.26
N TYR A 29 -13.97 5.03 -17.95
CA TYR A 29 -13.10 5.76 -18.86
C TYR A 29 -11.75 5.02 -18.86
N PRO A 30 -11.36 4.40 -19.99
CA PRO A 30 -10.00 3.90 -20.13
C PRO A 30 -9.07 5.09 -20.00
N GLY A 31 -8.56 5.29 -18.78
CA GLY A 31 -7.62 6.34 -18.47
C GLY A 31 -6.34 6.06 -19.26
N SER A 32 -6.12 6.79 -20.34
CA SER A 32 -4.79 6.84 -20.91
C SER A 32 -3.92 7.58 -19.90
N PHE A 33 -2.87 6.95 -19.38
CA PHE A 33 -1.88 7.60 -18.52
C PHE A 33 -1.44 8.96 -19.10
N ALA A 34 -1.31 9.05 -20.43
CA ALA A 34 -0.98 10.28 -21.13
C ALA A 34 -2.07 11.35 -20.99
N LEU A 35 -3.34 10.97 -20.99
CA LEU A 35 -4.45 11.89 -20.82
C LEU A 35 -4.55 12.38 -19.38
N GLU A 36 -4.41 11.49 -18.41
CA GLU A 36 -4.41 11.83 -16.99
C GLU A 36 -3.23 12.74 -16.64
N ALA A 37 -2.04 12.41 -17.11
CA ALA A 37 -0.85 13.24 -16.96
C ALA A 37 -1.02 14.62 -17.61
N TRP A 38 -1.65 14.70 -18.79
CA TRP A 38 -1.95 15.97 -19.45
C TRP A 38 -2.97 16.81 -18.66
N GLN A 39 -4.01 16.18 -18.13
CA GLN A 39 -5.00 16.85 -17.30
C GLN A 39 -4.37 17.38 -16.01
N ASP A 40 -3.53 16.60 -15.36
CA ASP A 40 -2.81 16.99 -14.17
C ASP A 40 -1.84 18.16 -14.44
N VAL A 41 -1.06 18.08 -15.51
CA VAL A 41 -0.16 19.17 -15.93
C VAL A 41 -0.94 20.45 -16.25
N THR A 42 -2.04 20.36 -17.00
CA THR A 42 -2.85 21.53 -17.32
C THR A 42 -3.50 22.14 -16.09
N TYR A 43 -3.98 21.33 -15.16
CA TYR A 43 -4.51 21.78 -13.87
C TYR A 43 -3.46 22.56 -13.07
N HIS A 44 -2.27 22.02 -12.93
CA HIS A 44 -1.20 22.67 -12.17
C HIS A 44 -0.64 23.93 -12.84
N LEU A 45 -0.52 23.94 -14.18
CA LEU A 45 -0.12 25.14 -14.92
C LEU A 45 -1.18 26.24 -14.81
N THR A 46 -2.46 25.89 -14.88
CA THR A 46 -3.56 26.85 -14.69
C THR A 46 -3.54 27.42 -13.28
N ASN A 47 -3.38 26.58 -12.26
CA ASN A 47 -3.26 27.04 -10.87
C ASN A 47 -2.06 27.97 -10.66
N LEU A 48 -0.93 27.67 -11.30
CA LEU A 48 0.26 28.52 -11.22
C LEU A 48 0.03 29.88 -11.89
N ALA A 49 -0.62 29.90 -13.06
CA ALA A 49 -0.93 31.11 -13.80
C ALA A 49 -2.00 31.98 -13.10
N THR A 50 -2.97 31.35 -12.44
CA THR A 50 -4.08 32.03 -11.75
C THR A 50 -3.78 32.34 -10.28
N TRP A 51 -2.67 31.88 -9.73
CA TRP A 51 -2.30 32.12 -8.33
C TRP A 51 -2.34 33.60 -7.90
N PRO A 52 -1.93 34.60 -8.72
CA PRO A 52 -2.06 35.99 -8.34
C PRO A 52 -3.51 36.44 -8.13
N LEU A 53 -4.48 35.77 -8.79
CA LEU A 53 -5.91 36.05 -8.66
C LEU A 53 -6.53 35.39 -7.43
N PHE A 54 -5.91 34.30 -6.94
CA PHE A 54 -6.41 33.50 -5.82
C PHE A 54 -5.34 33.31 -4.73
N PRO A 55 -4.84 34.37 -4.07
CA PRO A 55 -3.70 34.30 -3.15
C PRO A 55 -3.96 33.47 -1.89
N ARG A 56 -5.22 33.15 -1.59
CA ARG A 56 -5.62 32.33 -0.43
C ARG A 56 -5.94 30.88 -0.80
N HIS A 57 -5.71 30.49 -2.06
CA HIS A 57 -5.92 29.10 -2.47
C HIS A 57 -4.84 28.19 -1.84
N GLU A 58 -5.28 27.29 -0.97
CA GLU A 58 -4.40 26.26 -0.39
C GLU A 58 -4.22 25.12 -1.39
N ARG A 59 -2.99 24.77 -1.65
CA ARG A 59 -2.65 23.66 -2.54
C ARG A 59 -2.95 22.33 -1.86
N HIS A 60 -3.56 21.40 -2.60
CA HIS A 60 -3.81 20.05 -2.10
C HIS A 60 -2.52 19.26 -1.83
N THR A 61 -1.44 19.59 -2.53
CA THR A 61 -0.13 18.96 -2.35
C THR A 61 0.84 19.93 -1.67
N PRO A 62 1.53 19.53 -0.59
CA PRO A 62 2.49 20.38 0.11
C PRO A 62 3.75 20.68 -0.72
N GLN A 63 3.94 19.97 -1.83
CA GLN A 63 5.13 20.05 -2.66
C GLN A 63 4.94 20.96 -3.87
N HIS A 64 6.07 21.52 -4.34
CA HIS A 64 6.05 22.36 -5.54
C HIS A 64 5.85 21.48 -6.79
N PRO A 65 4.87 21.75 -7.69
CA PRO A 65 4.54 20.93 -8.84
C PRO A 65 5.75 20.59 -9.73
N LEU A 66 6.61 21.54 -9.98
CA LEU A 66 7.81 21.33 -10.82
C LEU A 66 8.79 20.33 -10.21
N ALA A 67 8.92 20.31 -8.88
CA ALA A 67 9.76 19.35 -8.19
C ALA A 67 9.15 17.94 -8.26
N ASP A 68 7.82 17.86 -8.20
CA ASP A 68 7.10 16.61 -8.33
C ASP A 68 7.24 16.03 -9.75
N TYR A 69 7.04 16.84 -10.78
CA TYR A 69 7.27 16.42 -12.18
C TYR A 69 8.71 15.99 -12.44
N ALA A 70 9.70 16.71 -11.90
CA ALA A 70 11.10 16.30 -12.05
C ALA A 70 11.35 14.91 -11.44
N ARG A 71 10.78 14.62 -10.28
CA ARG A 71 10.85 13.29 -9.65
C ARG A 71 10.16 12.23 -10.49
N TRP A 72 8.97 12.52 -11.02
CA TRP A 72 8.28 11.61 -11.92
C TRP A 72 9.10 11.30 -13.18
N CYS A 73 9.74 12.30 -13.79
CA CYS A 73 10.63 12.08 -14.93
C CYS A 73 11.79 11.11 -14.59
N VAL A 74 12.46 11.33 -13.45
CA VAL A 74 13.53 10.43 -12.97
C VAL A 74 12.97 9.03 -12.69
N ARG A 75 11.79 8.95 -12.06
CA ARG A 75 11.15 7.68 -11.76
C ARG A 75 10.75 6.92 -13.02
N LEU A 76 10.18 7.60 -14.00
CA LEU A 76 9.81 6.98 -15.29
C LEU A 76 11.04 6.52 -16.08
N ALA A 77 12.11 7.32 -16.11
CA ALA A 77 13.36 6.93 -16.77
C ALA A 77 13.96 5.63 -16.20
N GLY A 78 13.82 5.41 -14.87
CA GLY A 78 14.28 4.20 -14.20
C GLY A 78 13.25 3.07 -14.09
N ALA A 79 12.02 3.24 -14.55
CA ALA A 79 10.90 2.35 -14.27
C ALA A 79 11.16 0.89 -14.69
N SER A 80 11.68 0.68 -15.91
CA SER A 80 11.97 -0.67 -16.43
C SER A 80 13.04 -1.41 -15.63
N ALA A 81 14.07 -0.69 -15.17
CA ALA A 81 15.13 -1.29 -14.35
C ALA A 81 14.60 -1.66 -12.96
N ARG A 82 13.83 -0.75 -12.35
CA ARG A 82 13.18 -1.02 -11.04
C ARG A 82 12.21 -2.21 -11.13
N ARG A 83 11.36 -2.24 -12.17
CA ARG A 83 10.43 -3.36 -12.36
C ARG A 83 11.16 -4.69 -12.49
N ARG A 84 12.20 -4.77 -13.33
CA ARG A 84 13.00 -5.99 -13.46
C ARG A 84 13.67 -6.41 -12.17
N ARG A 85 14.17 -5.45 -11.42
CA ARG A 85 14.77 -5.71 -10.10
C ARG A 85 13.73 -6.24 -9.13
N ALA A 86 12.59 -5.57 -9.00
CA ALA A 86 11.52 -5.95 -8.10
C ALA A 86 10.96 -7.35 -8.42
N LEU A 87 10.79 -7.70 -9.69
CA LEU A 87 10.35 -9.04 -10.09
C LEU A 87 11.37 -10.11 -9.70
N ARG A 88 12.68 -9.85 -9.87
CA ARG A 88 13.72 -10.80 -9.41
C ARG A 88 13.69 -10.98 -7.89
N GLU A 89 13.65 -9.87 -7.14
CA GLU A 89 13.57 -9.90 -5.68
C GLU A 89 12.30 -10.62 -5.20
N GLN A 90 11.19 -10.44 -5.91
CA GLN A 90 9.94 -11.16 -5.66
C GLN A 90 10.09 -12.65 -5.96
N ASP A 91 10.65 -13.02 -7.11
CA ASP A 91 10.88 -14.42 -7.49
C ASP A 91 11.80 -15.14 -6.50
N GLU A 92 12.82 -14.46 -5.99
CA GLU A 92 13.73 -14.98 -4.95
C GLU A 92 12.97 -15.24 -3.67
N LEU A 93 12.20 -14.26 -3.18
CA LEU A 93 11.35 -14.38 -2.00
C LEU A 93 10.35 -15.55 -2.12
N LEU A 94 9.68 -15.67 -3.28
CA LEU A 94 8.68 -16.72 -3.49
C LEU A 94 9.27 -18.13 -3.60
N ARG A 95 10.59 -18.29 -3.84
CA ARG A 95 11.30 -19.57 -3.79
C ARG A 95 11.71 -19.96 -2.38
N GLU A 96 11.83 -19.00 -1.48
CA GLU A 96 12.14 -19.27 -0.10
C GLU A 96 10.96 -19.96 0.60
N GLN A 97 11.26 -20.81 1.59
CA GLN A 97 10.23 -21.52 2.36
C GLN A 97 9.86 -20.81 3.67
N ASP A 98 10.54 -19.71 3.97
CA ASP A 98 10.29 -18.96 5.17
C ASP A 98 8.95 -18.20 5.03
N PRO A 99 8.12 -18.16 6.08
CA PRO A 99 6.88 -17.41 6.05
C PRO A 99 7.17 -15.91 5.93
N PHE A 100 6.43 -15.23 5.08
CA PHE A 100 6.57 -13.79 4.94
C PHE A 100 5.23 -13.07 5.06
N PHE A 101 5.30 -11.87 5.60
CA PHE A 101 4.18 -10.94 5.73
C PHE A 101 4.36 -9.78 4.75
N VAL A 102 3.27 -9.29 4.20
CA VAL A 102 3.29 -8.15 3.27
C VAL A 102 2.70 -6.92 3.95
N PHE A 103 3.41 -5.81 3.85
CA PHE A 103 2.93 -4.50 4.27
C PHE A 103 2.91 -3.57 3.05
N PRO A 104 1.78 -3.47 2.33
CA PRO A 104 1.62 -2.54 1.22
C PRO A 104 1.50 -1.12 1.74
N LEU A 105 2.40 -0.25 1.26
CA LEU A 105 2.38 1.17 1.61
C LEU A 105 1.29 1.91 0.84
N GLN A 106 0.70 2.91 1.48
CA GLN A 106 -0.14 3.93 0.85
C GLN A 106 0.72 5.12 0.42
N VAL A 107 0.17 5.99 -0.42
CA VAL A 107 0.87 7.20 -0.86
C VAL A 107 1.12 8.12 0.33
N GLU A 108 2.30 8.77 0.38
CA GLU A 108 2.71 9.68 1.48
C GLU A 108 1.74 10.85 1.56
N GLY A 109 0.84 11.16 1.61
CA GLY A 109 -0.14 12.25 1.69
C GLY A 109 -1.56 11.76 1.62
N ASP A 110 -1.74 10.46 1.66
CA ASP A 110 -3.06 9.86 1.63
C ASP A 110 -3.93 10.39 2.78
N TYR A 111 -5.09 10.90 2.41
CA TYR A 111 -6.06 11.42 3.36
C TYR A 111 -6.53 10.34 4.35
N GLN A 112 -6.60 9.10 3.91
CA GLN A 112 -7.01 7.96 4.74
C GLN A 112 -6.06 7.78 5.92
N ILE A 113 -4.76 7.97 5.73
CA ILE A 113 -3.79 7.88 6.82
C ILE A 113 -4.00 9.03 7.82
N ARG A 114 -4.01 10.27 7.32
CA ARG A 114 -4.04 11.46 8.17
C ARG A 114 -5.36 11.64 8.95
N SER A 115 -6.48 11.24 8.37
CA SER A 115 -7.81 11.52 8.92
C SER A 115 -8.51 10.29 9.52
N HIS A 116 -8.07 9.10 9.12
CA HIS A 116 -8.73 7.84 9.49
C HIS A 116 -7.77 6.80 10.07
N SER A 117 -6.60 7.23 10.55
CA SER A 117 -5.67 6.35 11.25
C SER A 117 -5.02 7.06 12.45
N PRO A 118 -4.40 6.32 13.38
CA PRO A 118 -3.65 6.89 14.48
C PRO A 118 -2.30 7.50 14.06
N PHE A 119 -1.92 7.37 12.78
CA PHE A 119 -0.64 7.81 12.26
C PHE A 119 -0.76 9.16 11.54
N ALA A 120 0.15 10.08 11.79
CA ALA A 120 0.22 11.34 11.06
C ALA A 120 0.83 11.14 9.66
N THR A 121 1.72 10.13 9.50
CA THR A 121 2.44 9.84 8.25
C THR A 121 2.56 8.34 8.00
N MET A 122 2.77 7.98 6.72
CA MET A 122 3.08 6.59 6.38
C MET A 122 4.38 6.09 7.02
N ALA A 123 5.32 7.00 7.26
CA ALA A 123 6.59 6.69 7.93
C ALA A 123 6.39 6.24 9.39
N GLU A 124 5.47 6.86 10.11
CA GLU A 124 5.11 6.42 11.48
C GLU A 124 4.49 5.01 11.47
N ALA A 125 3.60 4.73 10.53
CA ALA A 125 3.04 3.40 10.38
C ALA A 125 4.11 2.35 10.06
N VAL A 126 5.07 2.67 9.18
CA VAL A 126 6.22 1.81 8.86
C VAL A 126 7.07 1.54 10.11
N GLN A 127 7.38 2.56 10.89
CA GLN A 127 8.15 2.40 12.13
C GLN A 127 7.42 1.52 13.13
N HIS A 128 6.11 1.73 13.31
CA HIS A 128 5.27 0.93 14.19
C HIS A 128 5.27 -0.55 13.79
N VAL A 129 5.07 -0.85 12.51
CA VAL A 129 5.04 -2.22 11.98
C VAL A 129 6.40 -2.91 12.14
N ILE A 130 7.50 -2.23 11.80
CA ILE A 130 8.84 -2.80 11.94
C ILE A 130 9.19 -3.03 13.41
N ALA A 131 8.79 -2.12 14.31
CA ALA A 131 9.04 -2.28 15.75
C ALA A 131 8.28 -3.49 16.32
N SER A 132 6.99 -3.63 16.02
CA SER A 132 6.20 -4.79 16.41
C SER A 132 6.81 -6.09 15.84
N PHE A 133 7.16 -6.09 14.54
CA PHE A 133 7.80 -7.24 13.88
C PHE A 133 9.13 -7.63 14.55
N ALA A 134 9.96 -6.66 14.88
CA ALA A 134 11.25 -6.90 15.52
C ALA A 134 11.11 -7.49 16.92
N CYS A 135 10.09 -7.06 17.66
CA CYS A 135 9.87 -7.49 19.05
C CYS A 135 9.24 -8.89 19.15
N THR A 136 8.34 -9.24 18.23
CA THR A 136 7.45 -10.38 18.44
C THR A 136 7.38 -11.38 17.29
N ALA A 137 7.76 -11.02 16.07
CA ALA A 137 7.66 -11.96 14.95
C ALA A 137 8.63 -13.15 15.09
N PRO A 138 8.21 -14.35 14.67
CA PRO A 138 9.07 -15.53 14.66
C PRO A 138 10.41 -15.26 13.94
N GLU A 139 11.50 -15.87 14.42
CA GLU A 139 12.84 -15.62 13.87
C GLU A 139 12.98 -15.90 12.38
N ARG A 140 12.23 -16.87 11.86
CA ARG A 140 12.21 -17.22 10.43
C ARG A 140 11.27 -16.34 9.60
N ALA A 141 10.39 -15.58 10.24
CA ALA A 141 9.45 -14.72 9.53
C ALA A 141 10.18 -13.58 8.82
N ARG A 142 9.69 -13.20 7.65
CA ARG A 142 10.15 -12.06 6.86
C ARG A 142 9.07 -11.02 6.72
N LEU A 143 9.43 -9.76 6.64
CA LEU A 143 8.54 -8.64 6.36
C LEU A 143 8.89 -8.01 5.02
N VAL A 144 7.92 -7.95 4.13
CA VAL A 144 8.03 -7.34 2.81
C VAL A 144 7.24 -6.05 2.79
N VAL A 145 7.93 -4.94 2.79
CA VAL A 145 7.33 -3.61 2.63
C VAL A 145 7.23 -3.31 1.14
N LYS A 146 6.01 -3.23 0.62
CA LYS A 146 5.77 -3.00 -0.81
C LYS A 146 5.36 -1.56 -1.07
N THR A 147 6.13 -0.86 -1.90
CA THR A 147 5.82 0.54 -2.24
C THR A 147 4.57 0.64 -3.12
N HIS A 148 3.85 1.76 -2.99
CA HIS A 148 2.68 2.02 -3.82
C HIS A 148 3.10 2.27 -5.29
N PRO A 149 2.33 1.81 -6.28
CA PRO A 149 2.64 2.06 -7.70
C PRO A 149 2.74 3.55 -8.05
N LEU A 150 1.92 4.39 -7.40
CA LEU A 150 1.90 5.84 -7.58
C LEU A 150 2.84 6.61 -6.63
N ASP A 151 3.75 5.91 -5.96
CA ASP A 151 4.78 6.59 -5.16
C ASP A 151 5.71 7.38 -6.10
N ASN A 152 5.77 8.69 -5.91
CA ASN A 152 6.59 9.61 -6.72
C ASN A 152 8.08 9.62 -6.32
N GLY A 153 8.49 8.82 -5.33
CA GLY A 153 9.87 8.72 -4.87
C GLY A 153 10.37 9.93 -4.06
N VAL A 154 9.44 10.70 -3.47
CA VAL A 154 9.81 11.78 -2.52
C VAL A 154 10.61 11.22 -1.36
N ARG A 155 10.18 10.07 -0.87
CA ARG A 155 10.83 9.32 0.20
C ARG A 155 11.54 8.09 -0.37
N ASN A 156 12.76 7.86 0.07
CA ASN A 156 13.48 6.65 -0.31
C ASN A 156 13.19 5.54 0.71
N TRP A 157 12.09 4.81 0.47
CA TRP A 157 11.64 3.74 1.36
C TRP A 157 12.70 2.65 1.60
N ARG A 158 13.54 2.33 0.62
CA ARG A 158 14.64 1.37 0.83
C ARG A 158 15.64 1.84 1.88
N VAL A 159 15.94 3.14 1.89
CA VAL A 159 16.86 3.72 2.88
C VAL A 159 16.20 3.79 4.24
N ASP A 160 14.98 4.31 4.31
CA ASP A 160 14.29 4.56 5.58
C ASP A 160 13.90 3.26 6.29
N VAL A 161 13.27 2.32 5.58
CA VAL A 161 12.93 0.98 6.09
C VAL A 161 14.20 0.21 6.47
N GLY A 162 15.21 0.21 5.58
CA GLY A 162 16.46 -0.48 5.85
C GLY A 162 17.21 0.08 7.05
N LYS A 163 17.13 1.39 7.30
CA LYS A 163 17.69 1.99 8.51
C LYS A 163 16.91 1.53 9.75
N SER A 164 15.59 1.70 9.76
CA SER A 164 14.75 1.29 10.89
C SER A 164 14.91 -0.19 11.23
N ALA A 165 14.96 -1.05 10.21
CA ALA A 165 15.13 -2.48 10.41
C ALA A 165 16.52 -2.84 11.00
N ARG A 166 17.59 -2.17 10.55
CA ARG A 166 18.94 -2.38 11.12
C ARG A 166 19.03 -1.87 12.55
N ASP A 167 18.46 -0.71 12.83
CA ASP A 167 18.47 -0.11 14.16
C ASP A 167 17.74 -1.01 15.18
N LEU A 168 16.79 -1.82 14.71
CA LEU A 168 16.02 -2.78 15.50
C LEU A 168 16.55 -4.24 15.39
N GLY A 169 17.68 -4.47 14.73
CA GLY A 169 18.32 -5.79 14.64
C GLY A 169 17.65 -6.79 13.69
N VAL A 170 16.72 -6.32 12.82
CA VAL A 170 15.96 -7.18 11.88
C VAL A 170 16.26 -6.87 10.41
N GLY A 171 17.39 -6.24 10.13
CA GLY A 171 17.75 -5.80 8.78
C GLY A 171 17.73 -6.88 7.70
N GLU A 172 18.13 -8.12 8.06
CA GLU A 172 18.14 -9.26 7.14
C GLU A 172 16.74 -9.88 6.90
N ARG A 173 15.77 -9.54 7.75
CA ARG A 173 14.41 -10.09 7.70
C ARG A 173 13.38 -9.10 7.11
N VAL A 174 13.78 -7.86 6.86
CA VAL A 174 12.89 -6.82 6.32
C VAL A 174 13.40 -6.37 4.96
N SER A 175 12.57 -6.48 3.95
CA SER A 175 12.89 -6.09 2.58
C SER A 175 11.90 -5.07 2.03
N VAL A 176 12.33 -4.32 1.00
CA VAL A 176 11.48 -3.34 0.31
C VAL A 176 11.39 -3.70 -1.16
N LEU A 177 10.16 -3.94 -1.64
CA LEU A 177 9.85 -4.15 -3.04
C LEU A 177 9.28 -2.87 -3.67
N ASP A 178 10.03 -2.29 -4.61
CA ASP A 178 9.59 -1.14 -5.40
C ASP A 178 9.14 -1.60 -6.79
N GLY A 179 7.95 -2.15 -6.84
CA GLY A 179 7.35 -2.81 -8.00
C GLY A 179 6.90 -4.24 -7.70
N GLY A 180 6.89 -5.11 -8.71
CA GLY A 180 6.39 -6.49 -8.59
C GLY A 180 4.86 -6.58 -8.57
N GLU A 181 4.34 -7.80 -8.53
CA GLU A 181 2.91 -8.10 -8.63
C GLU A 181 2.35 -8.37 -7.22
N LEU A 182 1.49 -7.46 -6.73
CA LEU A 182 0.93 -7.56 -5.37
C LEU A 182 0.11 -8.84 -5.17
N GLY A 183 -0.73 -9.20 -6.14
CA GLY A 183 -1.58 -10.37 -6.05
C GLY A 183 -0.81 -11.68 -5.85
N GLU A 184 0.33 -11.85 -6.53
CA GLU A 184 1.20 -13.03 -6.35
C GLU A 184 1.84 -13.08 -4.96
N LEU A 185 2.24 -11.92 -4.44
CA LEU A 185 2.77 -11.82 -3.07
C LEU A 185 1.69 -12.19 -2.06
N LEU A 186 0.51 -11.60 -2.20
CA LEU A 186 -0.62 -11.86 -1.28
C LEU A 186 -1.02 -13.32 -1.29
N ALA A 187 -1.13 -13.96 -2.45
CA ALA A 187 -1.50 -15.38 -2.56
C ALA A 187 -0.53 -16.35 -1.85
N ARG A 188 0.67 -15.92 -1.51
CA ARG A 188 1.71 -16.73 -0.86
C ARG A 188 2.12 -16.21 0.52
N ALA A 189 1.67 -15.02 0.90
CA ALA A 189 1.98 -14.43 2.19
C ALA A 189 1.30 -15.20 3.34
N ALA A 190 1.99 -15.29 4.47
CA ALA A 190 1.42 -15.76 5.73
C ALA A 190 0.37 -14.78 6.27
N GLY A 191 0.50 -13.50 5.96
CA GLY A 191 -0.47 -12.47 6.32
C GLY A 191 -0.15 -11.13 5.65
N CYS A 192 -1.15 -10.27 5.62
CA CYS A 192 -1.07 -8.90 5.13
C CYS A 192 -1.38 -7.93 6.27
N VAL A 193 -0.47 -7.01 6.52
CA VAL A 193 -0.71 -5.88 7.44
C VAL A 193 -0.94 -4.64 6.60
N THR A 194 -1.96 -3.87 6.90
CA THR A 194 -2.18 -2.59 6.22
C THR A 194 -2.78 -1.56 7.16
N VAL A 195 -2.58 -0.28 6.87
CA VAL A 195 -3.25 0.75 7.68
C VAL A 195 -4.75 0.66 7.47
N ASN A 196 -5.24 0.99 6.28
CA ASN A 196 -6.64 0.90 5.88
C ASN A 196 -6.80 0.85 4.35
N SER A 197 -5.77 0.32 3.66
CA SER A 197 -5.72 0.24 2.20
C SER A 197 -6.62 -0.85 1.65
N THR A 198 -7.19 -0.62 0.46
CA THR A 198 -7.91 -1.64 -0.32
C THR A 198 -7.05 -2.85 -0.68
N ALA A 199 -5.72 -2.75 -0.61
CA ALA A 199 -4.81 -3.90 -0.71
C ALA A 199 -5.09 -4.98 0.34
N GLY A 200 -5.62 -4.60 1.52
CA GLY A 200 -6.11 -5.54 2.52
C GLY A 200 -7.33 -6.34 2.03
N PHE A 201 -8.24 -5.69 1.30
CA PHE A 201 -9.36 -6.40 0.70
C PHE A 201 -8.90 -7.36 -0.41
N GLU A 202 -7.91 -6.97 -1.22
CA GLU A 202 -7.29 -7.89 -2.20
C GLU A 202 -6.64 -9.09 -1.50
N ALA A 203 -5.99 -8.89 -0.35
CA ALA A 203 -5.43 -9.98 0.45
C ALA A 203 -6.52 -10.94 0.96
N PHE A 204 -7.62 -10.41 1.50
CA PHE A 204 -8.78 -11.23 1.89
C PHE A 204 -9.32 -12.07 0.74
N LEU A 205 -9.48 -11.48 -0.45
CA LEU A 205 -9.94 -12.21 -1.64
C LEU A 205 -8.95 -13.28 -2.09
N ALA A 206 -7.66 -13.08 -1.86
CA ALA A 206 -6.61 -14.08 -2.11
C ALA A 206 -6.58 -15.19 -1.04
N GLY A 207 -7.39 -15.09 0.03
CA GLY A 207 -7.40 -16.03 1.14
C GLY A 207 -6.29 -15.79 2.17
N THR A 208 -5.66 -14.64 2.13
CA THR A 208 -4.57 -14.25 3.03
C THR A 208 -5.14 -13.51 4.24
N PRO A 209 -4.79 -13.89 5.47
CA PRO A 209 -5.19 -13.18 6.69
C PRO A 209 -4.77 -11.71 6.64
N VAL A 210 -5.66 -10.82 7.10
CA VAL A 210 -5.45 -9.36 7.04
C VAL A 210 -5.55 -8.75 8.42
N ASN A 211 -4.51 -8.04 8.84
CA ASN A 211 -4.54 -7.21 10.04
C ASN A 211 -4.59 -5.73 9.66
N LEU A 212 -5.54 -5.01 10.25
CA LEU A 212 -5.72 -3.57 10.05
C LEU A 212 -5.14 -2.78 11.22
N LEU A 213 -4.36 -1.76 10.90
CA LEU A 213 -3.83 -0.81 11.89
C LEU A 213 -4.81 0.34 12.15
N ALA A 214 -5.82 0.50 11.29
CA ALA A 214 -6.87 1.50 11.42
C ALA A 214 -8.15 1.00 10.75
N SER A 215 -9.29 1.62 11.07
CA SER A 215 -10.59 1.25 10.50
C SER A 215 -10.62 1.42 8.98
N ALA A 216 -11.16 0.44 8.29
CA ALA A 216 -11.37 0.40 6.85
C ALA A 216 -12.83 0.09 6.51
N VAL A 217 -13.26 0.34 5.27
CA VAL A 217 -14.64 0.04 4.82
C VAL A 217 -14.96 -1.46 4.85
N PHE A 218 -13.94 -2.31 4.82
CA PHE A 218 -14.05 -3.77 4.91
C PHE A 218 -13.65 -4.32 6.29
N ASP A 219 -13.62 -3.47 7.33
CA ASP A 219 -13.38 -3.88 8.73
C ASP A 219 -14.60 -4.62 9.28
N VAL A 220 -14.77 -5.84 8.80
CA VAL A 220 -15.88 -6.75 9.15
C VAL A 220 -15.31 -8.00 9.80
N GLU A 221 -16.01 -8.53 10.80
CA GLU A 221 -15.62 -9.78 11.46
C GLU A 221 -15.56 -10.93 10.46
N GLY A 222 -14.47 -11.70 10.51
CA GLY A 222 -14.19 -12.79 9.55
C GLY A 222 -13.59 -12.34 8.20
N VAL A 223 -13.46 -11.04 7.96
CA VAL A 223 -12.72 -10.46 6.83
C VAL A 223 -11.34 -10.01 7.28
N VAL A 224 -11.27 -9.44 8.48
CA VAL A 224 -10.02 -8.95 9.07
C VAL A 224 -9.73 -9.64 10.39
N ASP A 225 -8.47 -9.91 10.61
CA ASP A 225 -7.96 -10.39 11.89
C ASP A 225 -7.83 -9.20 12.85
N ARG A 226 -8.61 -9.23 13.94
CA ARG A 226 -8.64 -8.15 14.94
C ARG A 226 -7.70 -8.38 16.11
N GLN A 227 -6.86 -9.40 16.03
CA GLN A 227 -5.83 -9.64 17.04
C GLN A 227 -4.85 -8.47 17.09
N PRO A 228 -4.19 -8.27 18.24
CA PRO A 228 -3.02 -7.39 18.31
C PRO A 228 -1.96 -7.84 17.28
N LEU A 229 -1.26 -6.88 16.69
CA LEU A 229 -0.25 -7.15 15.68
C LEU A 229 0.83 -8.13 16.17
N GLU A 230 1.14 -8.08 17.47
CA GLU A 230 2.08 -8.98 18.14
C GLU A 230 1.66 -10.45 18.08
N THR A 231 0.37 -10.73 18.18
CA THR A 231 -0.18 -12.09 18.05
C THR A 231 -0.27 -12.50 16.59
N PHE A 232 -0.65 -11.56 15.73
CA PHE A 232 -0.81 -11.79 14.29
C PHE A 232 0.44 -12.36 13.61
N TRP A 233 1.63 -11.98 14.07
CA TRP A 233 2.88 -12.52 13.51
C TRP A 233 3.07 -14.01 13.74
N HIS A 234 2.43 -14.58 14.77
CA HIS A 234 2.55 -16.00 15.12
C HIS A 234 1.40 -16.83 14.57
N GLU A 235 0.18 -16.33 14.67
CA GLU A 235 -1.04 -17.07 14.37
C GLU A 235 -2.00 -16.15 13.58
N PRO A 236 -1.69 -15.81 12.34
CA PRO A 236 -2.61 -15.03 11.52
C PRO A 236 -3.88 -15.85 11.24
N CYS A 237 -5.03 -15.30 11.61
CA CYS A 237 -6.33 -15.95 11.45
C CYS A 237 -7.09 -15.29 10.28
N PRO A 238 -7.65 -16.08 9.33
CA PRO A 238 -8.44 -15.54 8.24
C PRO A 238 -9.83 -15.08 8.66
#